data_fc736dba0b28f3af735c9a3d9adbc7a6
#
_entry.id   fc736dba0b28f3af735c9a3d9adbc7a6
#
_cell.length_a   1.000
_cell.length_b   1.000
_cell.length_c   1.000
_cell.angle_alpha   90.00
_cell.angle_beta   90.00
_cell.angle_gamma   90.00
#
_symmetry.space_group_name_H-M   'P 1'
#
loop_
_entity.id
_entity.type
_entity.pdbx_description
1 polymer ?
#
loop_
_entity_poly.entity_id
_entity_poly.type
_entity_poly.pdbx_seq_one_letter_code
_entity_poly.pdbx_strand_id
1 'polypeptide(L)'
;MTAEPVQEPEPVEEEDENEKIEAALLEQGYLHEDIPLDFDLQCHLITVCEEYGVPQSVALGVIQAESSFTATASNGSCYGYMQINSINSEWLSEKIGVTDLTDPYQNIRSGVFILSELYGKYGDWHKALICYNYGEGGAREHVFSKGYTTTSYSRTVMEYADAWAEVLA
;
A
#
# COMPACT_ATOMS: atom_id res chain seq x y z
N MET A 1 -1.73 -58.32 17.85
CA MET A 1 -1.34 -56.98 18.24
C MET A 1 -1.74 -56.03 17.12
N THR A 2 -2.89 -55.40 17.28
CA THR A 2 -3.41 -54.38 16.35
C THR A 2 -2.97 -53.03 16.86
N ALA A 3 -2.19 -52.33 16.07
CA ALA A 3 -1.78 -50.98 16.36
C ALA A 3 -3.00 -50.02 16.23
N GLU A 4 -3.29 -49.28 17.28
CA GLU A 4 -4.28 -48.19 17.22
C GLU A 4 -3.77 -47.07 16.31
N PRO A 5 -4.66 -46.43 15.52
CA PRO A 5 -4.28 -45.29 14.71
C PRO A 5 -3.94 -44.07 15.57
N VAL A 6 -2.78 -43.50 15.38
CA VAL A 6 -2.38 -42.21 15.94
C VAL A 6 -3.29 -41.14 15.34
N GLN A 7 -4.13 -40.53 16.15
CA GLN A 7 -4.86 -39.33 15.78
C GLN A 7 -3.87 -38.16 15.65
N GLU A 8 -3.77 -37.55 14.46
CA GLU A 8 -3.14 -36.25 14.30
C GLU A 8 -3.95 -35.20 15.09
N PRO A 9 -3.30 -34.26 15.79
CA PRO A 9 -4.02 -33.20 16.48
C PRO A 9 -4.72 -32.28 15.47
N GLU A 10 -5.99 -32.00 15.73
CA GLU A 10 -6.83 -31.14 14.89
C GLU A 10 -6.34 -29.67 14.94
N PRO A 11 -6.38 -28.92 13.81
CA PRO A 11 -5.90 -27.52 13.71
C PRO A 11 -6.89 -26.46 14.27
N VAL A 12 -7.74 -26.81 15.22
CA VAL A 12 -8.89 -26.00 15.65
C VAL A 12 -8.54 -24.85 16.60
N GLU A 13 -7.35 -24.85 17.24
CA GLU A 13 -7.02 -23.83 18.24
C GLU A 13 -6.40 -22.53 17.63
N GLU A 14 -5.65 -22.62 16.52
CA GLU A 14 -5.00 -21.47 15.91
C GLU A 14 -5.98 -20.56 15.13
N GLU A 15 -6.99 -21.11 14.45
CA GLU A 15 -8.02 -20.33 13.75
C GLU A 15 -8.87 -19.51 14.73
N ASP A 16 -9.26 -20.07 15.86
CA ASP A 16 -10.07 -19.40 16.89
C ASP A 16 -9.31 -18.25 17.59
N GLU A 17 -7.99 -18.35 17.75
CA GLU A 17 -7.17 -17.27 18.30
C GLU A 17 -7.01 -16.10 17.32
N ASN A 18 -6.80 -16.37 16.04
CA ASN A 18 -6.69 -15.33 15.00
C ASN A 18 -8.01 -14.56 14.85
N GLU A 19 -9.15 -15.24 14.81
CA GLU A 19 -10.46 -14.57 14.76
C GLU A 19 -10.70 -13.66 15.98
N LYS A 20 -10.24 -14.04 17.16
CA LYS A 20 -10.34 -13.21 18.37
C LYS A 20 -9.44 -11.98 18.30
N ILE A 21 -8.22 -12.13 17.74
CA ILE A 21 -7.29 -11.03 17.54
C ILE A 21 -7.86 -10.03 16.52
N GLU A 22 -8.36 -10.50 15.40
CA GLU A 22 -9.00 -9.67 14.37
C GLU A 22 -10.21 -8.92 14.93
N ALA A 23 -11.08 -9.59 15.66
CA ALA A 23 -12.23 -8.95 16.30
C ALA A 23 -11.81 -7.86 17.29
N ALA A 24 -10.77 -8.08 18.07
CA ALA A 24 -10.25 -7.09 19.01
C ALA A 24 -9.63 -5.88 18.27
N LEU A 25 -8.93 -6.10 17.17
CA LEU A 25 -8.34 -5.03 16.36
C LEU A 25 -9.41 -4.21 15.64
N LEU A 26 -10.51 -4.84 15.18
CA LEU A 26 -11.68 -4.14 14.63
C LEU A 26 -12.36 -3.29 15.72
N GLU A 27 -12.60 -3.84 16.89
CA GLU A 27 -13.23 -3.12 18.01
C GLU A 27 -12.40 -1.90 18.46
N GLN A 28 -11.08 -2.00 18.39
CA GLN A 28 -10.15 -0.92 18.74
C GLN A 28 -9.95 0.10 17.61
N GLY A 29 -10.52 -0.13 16.43
CA GLY A 29 -10.38 0.74 15.28
C GLY A 29 -8.99 0.70 14.59
N TYR A 30 -8.24 -0.37 14.79
CA TYR A 30 -7.01 -0.61 14.03
C TYR A 30 -7.27 -1.20 12.65
N LEU A 31 -8.28 -2.08 12.55
CA LEU A 31 -8.74 -2.66 11.30
C LEU A 31 -10.14 -2.12 10.96
N HIS A 32 -10.45 -2.07 9.68
CA HIS A 32 -11.71 -1.55 9.18
C HIS A 32 -12.29 -2.46 8.09
N GLU A 33 -13.54 -2.88 8.25
CA GLU A 33 -14.25 -3.70 7.25
C GLU A 33 -14.50 -2.96 5.93
N ASP A 34 -14.53 -1.61 5.97
CA ASP A 34 -14.73 -0.76 4.81
C ASP A 34 -13.49 -0.65 3.90
N ILE A 35 -12.31 -1.07 4.38
CA ILE A 35 -11.08 -1.07 3.58
C ILE A 35 -11.04 -2.37 2.75
N PRO A 36 -11.00 -2.29 1.39
CA PRO A 36 -11.01 -3.48 0.53
C PRO A 36 -9.65 -4.21 0.48
N LEU A 37 -9.07 -4.46 1.62
CA LEU A 37 -7.87 -5.27 1.85
C LEU A 37 -8.21 -6.27 2.94
N ASP A 38 -7.69 -7.50 2.83
CA ASP A 38 -7.77 -8.43 3.95
C ASP A 38 -7.02 -7.88 5.18
N PHE A 39 -7.32 -8.42 6.36
CA PHE A 39 -6.80 -7.89 7.61
C PHE A 39 -5.28 -7.99 7.72
N ASP A 40 -4.66 -9.03 7.16
CA ASP A 40 -3.22 -9.18 7.14
C ASP A 40 -2.55 -8.07 6.32
N LEU A 41 -3.13 -7.73 5.15
CA LEU A 41 -2.66 -6.62 4.33
C LEU A 41 -2.92 -5.26 4.98
N GLN A 42 -4.01 -5.09 5.72
CA GLN A 42 -4.22 -3.88 6.51
C GLN A 42 -3.16 -3.73 7.61
N CYS A 43 -2.87 -4.78 8.37
CA CYS A 43 -1.79 -4.79 9.36
C CYS A 43 -0.43 -4.46 8.73
N HIS A 44 -0.14 -5.04 7.57
CA HIS A 44 1.08 -4.75 6.82
C HIS A 44 1.14 -3.28 6.37
N LEU A 45 0.05 -2.74 5.81
CA LEU A 45 -0.03 -1.35 5.41
C LEU A 45 0.21 -0.39 6.58
N ILE A 46 -0.41 -0.65 7.74
CA ILE A 46 -0.21 0.14 8.96
C ILE A 46 1.28 0.13 9.34
N THR A 47 1.88 -1.06 9.44
CA THR A 47 3.29 -1.23 9.82
C THR A 47 4.23 -0.48 8.88
N VAL A 48 4.02 -0.60 7.57
CA VAL A 48 4.88 0.03 6.56
C VAL A 48 4.68 1.55 6.55
N CYS A 49 3.45 2.03 6.71
CA CYS A 49 3.15 3.46 6.82
C CYS A 49 3.81 4.10 8.05
N GLU A 50 3.81 3.41 9.20
CA GLU A 50 4.50 3.85 10.40
C GLU A 50 6.03 3.86 10.20
N GLU A 51 6.58 2.78 9.60
CA GLU A 51 8.02 2.66 9.33
C GLU A 51 8.55 3.81 8.48
N TYR A 52 7.81 4.20 7.44
CA TYR A 52 8.25 5.22 6.47
C TYR A 52 7.64 6.61 6.69
N GLY A 53 6.79 6.78 7.70
CA GLY A 53 6.18 8.07 8.03
C GLY A 53 5.20 8.60 6.98
N VAL A 54 4.50 7.70 6.29
CA VAL A 54 3.46 8.04 5.30
C VAL A 54 2.09 7.90 5.93
N PRO A 55 1.19 8.90 5.83
CA PRO A 55 -0.18 8.76 6.30
C PRO A 55 -0.88 7.58 5.61
N GLN A 56 -1.50 6.71 6.40
CA GLN A 56 -2.23 5.55 5.90
C GLN A 56 -3.32 5.96 4.89
N SER A 57 -4.00 7.07 5.14
CA SER A 57 -5.00 7.63 4.24
C SER A 57 -4.46 7.98 2.85
N VAL A 58 -3.23 8.51 2.76
CA VAL A 58 -2.58 8.82 1.49
C VAL A 58 -2.22 7.52 0.74
N ALA A 59 -1.68 6.54 1.44
CA ALA A 59 -1.38 5.23 0.83
C ALA A 59 -2.64 4.55 0.29
N LEU A 60 -3.74 4.56 1.04
CA LEU A 60 -5.05 4.05 0.59
C LEU A 60 -5.58 4.83 -0.62
N GLY A 61 -5.42 6.15 -0.62
CA GLY A 61 -5.79 7.01 -1.76
C GLY A 61 -5.03 6.64 -3.04
N VAL A 62 -3.74 6.35 -2.94
CA VAL A 62 -2.93 5.86 -4.07
C VAL A 62 -3.39 4.49 -4.53
N ILE A 63 -3.59 3.52 -3.62
CA ILE A 63 -4.08 2.18 -3.96
C ILE A 63 -5.42 2.27 -4.71
N GLN A 64 -6.33 3.11 -4.24
CA GLN A 64 -7.62 3.31 -4.89
C GLN A 64 -7.48 3.92 -6.28
N ALA A 65 -6.64 4.94 -6.46
CA ALA A 65 -6.42 5.60 -7.74
C ALA A 65 -5.71 4.70 -8.76
N GLU A 66 -4.72 3.91 -8.31
CA GLU A 66 -3.88 3.10 -9.18
C GLU A 66 -4.54 1.79 -9.63
N SER A 67 -5.23 1.11 -8.72
CA SER A 67 -5.72 -0.26 -9.00
C SER A 67 -7.17 -0.51 -8.57
N SER A 68 -7.83 0.45 -7.93
CA SER A 68 -9.12 0.22 -7.25
C SER A 68 -9.07 -1.03 -6.36
N PHE A 69 -8.00 -1.16 -5.58
CA PHE A 69 -7.76 -2.30 -4.69
C PHE A 69 -7.64 -3.66 -5.41
N THR A 70 -7.07 -3.68 -6.61
CA THR A 70 -6.88 -4.92 -7.39
C THR A 70 -5.41 -5.37 -7.33
N ALA A 71 -5.14 -6.44 -6.58
CA ALA A 71 -3.79 -6.98 -6.38
C ALA A 71 -3.11 -7.41 -7.68
N THR A 72 -3.87 -7.92 -8.63
CA THR A 72 -3.39 -8.45 -9.92
C THR A 72 -3.39 -7.43 -11.05
N ALA A 73 -3.68 -6.15 -10.75
CA ALA A 73 -3.66 -5.09 -11.75
C ALA A 73 -2.28 -4.97 -12.39
N SER A 74 -2.24 -4.88 -13.72
CA SER A 74 -1.00 -4.68 -14.48
C SER A 74 -1.31 -4.07 -15.83
N ASN A 75 -0.40 -3.22 -16.32
CA ASN A 75 -0.40 -2.69 -17.68
C ASN A 75 0.82 -3.16 -18.48
N GLY A 76 1.53 -4.20 -18.00
CA GLY A 76 2.73 -4.77 -18.62
C GLY A 76 4.04 -4.18 -18.10
N SER A 77 4.04 -2.99 -17.52
CA SER A 77 5.22 -2.36 -16.89
C SER A 77 5.00 -1.94 -15.45
N CYS A 78 3.75 -1.74 -15.04
CA CYS A 78 3.37 -1.43 -13.66
C CYS A 78 2.54 -2.59 -13.08
N TYR A 79 2.72 -2.87 -11.79
CA TYR A 79 2.19 -4.05 -11.13
C TYR A 79 1.53 -3.72 -9.80
N GLY A 80 0.45 -4.45 -9.50
CA GLY A 80 -0.13 -4.59 -8.18
C GLY A 80 -0.96 -3.40 -7.69
N TYR A 81 -1.25 -3.42 -6.40
CA TYR A 81 -2.08 -2.42 -5.73
C TYR A 81 -1.66 -0.97 -5.99
N MET A 82 -0.36 -0.71 -5.96
CA MET A 82 0.20 0.64 -6.09
C MET A 82 0.84 0.91 -7.47
N GLN A 83 0.66 0.01 -8.44
CA GLN A 83 1.12 0.12 -9.83
C GLN A 83 2.61 0.51 -9.91
N ILE A 84 3.45 -0.27 -9.27
CA ILE A 84 4.89 -0.02 -9.25
C ILE A 84 5.51 -0.36 -10.61
N ASN A 85 6.17 0.62 -11.22
CA ASN A 85 6.86 0.43 -12.49
C ASN A 85 8.12 -0.40 -12.29
N SER A 86 8.30 -1.41 -13.14
CA SER A 86 9.46 -2.33 -13.10
C SER A 86 10.81 -1.64 -13.29
N ILE A 87 10.84 -0.42 -13.81
CA ILE A 87 12.06 0.39 -13.89
C ILE A 87 12.68 0.66 -12.50
N ASN A 88 11.87 0.61 -11.46
CA ASN A 88 12.30 0.82 -10.07
C ASN A 88 12.82 -0.46 -9.39
N SER A 89 12.74 -1.63 -10.04
CA SER A 89 13.01 -2.94 -9.41
C SER A 89 14.41 -3.03 -8.79
N GLU A 90 15.45 -2.60 -9.53
CA GLU A 90 16.82 -2.66 -9.04
C GLU A 90 17.03 -1.75 -7.83
N TRP A 91 16.57 -0.51 -7.93
CA TRP A 91 16.65 0.47 -6.84
C TRP A 91 15.88 0.01 -5.58
N LEU A 92 14.66 -0.53 -5.75
CA LEU A 92 13.87 -1.06 -4.63
C LEU A 92 14.53 -2.30 -3.99
N SER A 93 15.13 -3.16 -4.82
CA SER A 93 15.89 -4.31 -4.32
C SER A 93 17.09 -3.87 -3.47
N GLU A 94 17.85 -2.90 -3.94
CA GLU A 94 19.02 -2.38 -3.24
C GLU A 94 18.66 -1.64 -1.93
N LYS A 95 17.56 -0.86 -1.95
CA LYS A 95 17.17 -0.01 -0.83
C LYS A 95 16.39 -0.74 0.26
N ILE A 96 15.46 -1.59 -0.13
CA ILE A 96 14.50 -2.21 0.81
C ILE A 96 14.31 -3.73 0.60
N GLY A 97 15.14 -4.35 -0.24
CA GLY A 97 15.16 -5.81 -0.42
C GLY A 97 13.96 -6.38 -1.18
N VAL A 98 13.24 -5.58 -1.93
CA VAL A 98 12.11 -6.03 -2.75
C VAL A 98 12.62 -6.86 -3.93
N THR A 99 12.03 -8.04 -4.14
CA THR A 99 12.41 -8.98 -5.21
C THR A 99 11.26 -9.32 -6.16
N ASP A 100 10.02 -9.09 -5.75
CA ASP A 100 8.82 -9.40 -6.53
C ASP A 100 7.76 -8.29 -6.39
N LEU A 101 7.57 -7.51 -7.45
CA LEU A 101 6.56 -6.44 -7.49
C LEU A 101 5.12 -6.96 -7.64
N THR A 102 4.93 -8.25 -7.94
CA THR A 102 3.61 -8.90 -8.02
C THR A 102 3.15 -9.45 -6.67
N ASP A 103 4.06 -9.60 -5.71
CA ASP A 103 3.72 -9.92 -4.33
C ASP A 103 3.01 -8.73 -3.67
N PRO A 104 1.80 -8.89 -3.12
CA PRO A 104 1.01 -7.77 -2.61
C PRO A 104 1.68 -7.05 -1.44
N TYR A 105 2.39 -7.76 -0.57
CA TYR A 105 3.11 -7.18 0.56
C TYR A 105 4.31 -6.35 0.09
N GLN A 106 5.12 -6.90 -0.79
CA GLN A 106 6.27 -6.19 -1.37
C GLN A 106 5.83 -5.00 -2.24
N ASN A 107 4.69 -5.12 -2.92
CA ASN A 107 4.11 -4.05 -3.74
C ASN A 107 3.71 -2.85 -2.87
N ILE A 108 2.94 -3.07 -1.80
CA ILE A 108 2.54 -2.02 -0.84
C ILE A 108 3.78 -1.39 -0.20
N ARG A 109 4.74 -2.21 0.26
CA ARG A 109 5.99 -1.70 0.83
C ARG A 109 6.74 -0.78 -0.15
N SER A 110 6.84 -1.20 -1.42
CA SER A 110 7.48 -0.41 -2.48
C SER A 110 6.81 0.94 -2.71
N GLY A 111 5.49 0.95 -2.82
CA GLY A 111 4.74 2.19 -3.07
C GLY A 111 4.83 3.17 -1.90
N VAL A 112 4.68 2.69 -0.67
CA VAL A 112 4.81 3.52 0.54
C VAL A 112 6.23 4.07 0.67
N PHE A 113 7.27 3.26 0.40
CA PHE A 113 8.65 3.71 0.38
C PHE A 113 8.89 4.81 -0.66
N ILE A 114 8.40 4.64 -1.90
CA ILE A 114 8.50 5.66 -2.96
C ILE A 114 7.81 6.96 -2.52
N LEU A 115 6.61 6.88 -1.95
CA LEU A 115 5.88 8.05 -1.43
C LEU A 115 6.67 8.78 -0.34
N SER A 116 7.29 8.03 0.58
CA SER A 116 8.15 8.60 1.63
C SER A 116 9.35 9.36 1.08
N GLU A 117 10.07 8.76 0.11
CA GLU A 117 11.21 9.40 -0.54
C GLU A 117 10.80 10.69 -1.27
N LEU A 118 9.69 10.65 -2.00
CA LEU A 118 9.18 11.81 -2.73
C LEU A 118 8.69 12.92 -1.80
N TYR A 119 7.96 12.56 -0.74
CA TYR A 119 7.52 13.56 0.25
C TYR A 119 8.70 14.17 1.01
N GLY A 120 9.67 13.34 1.40
CA GLY A 120 10.90 13.82 2.04
C GLY A 120 11.66 14.84 1.18
N LYS A 121 11.62 14.66 -0.15
CA LYS A 121 12.28 15.56 -1.11
C LYS A 121 11.50 16.85 -1.36
N TYR A 122 10.19 16.78 -1.49
CA TYR A 122 9.37 17.91 -1.95
C TYR A 122 8.61 18.62 -0.82
N GLY A 123 8.35 17.95 0.31
CA GLY A 123 7.61 18.50 1.45
C GLY A 123 6.14 18.86 1.16
N ASP A 124 5.58 18.32 0.07
CA ASP A 124 4.23 18.63 -0.42
C ASP A 124 3.64 17.40 -1.08
N TRP A 125 2.45 16.97 -0.63
CA TRP A 125 1.82 15.76 -1.15
C TRP A 125 1.41 15.87 -2.62
N HIS A 126 0.93 17.02 -3.09
CA HIS A 126 0.62 17.17 -4.51
C HIS A 126 1.86 17.01 -5.38
N LYS A 127 2.99 17.60 -5.00
CA LYS A 127 4.26 17.43 -5.72
C LYS A 127 4.75 15.99 -5.69
N ALA A 128 4.71 15.34 -4.51
CA ALA A 128 5.08 13.94 -4.37
C ALA A 128 4.23 13.03 -5.26
N LEU A 129 2.91 13.21 -5.25
CA LEU A 129 1.97 12.45 -6.06
C LEU A 129 2.11 12.70 -7.57
N ILE A 130 2.41 13.93 -7.97
CA ILE A 130 2.73 14.25 -9.37
C ILE A 130 3.99 13.48 -9.81
N CYS A 131 5.04 13.48 -8.98
CA CYS A 131 6.26 12.72 -9.26
C CYS A 131 6.03 11.21 -9.24
N TYR A 132 5.13 10.73 -8.38
CA TYR A 132 4.74 9.32 -8.35
C TYR A 132 4.11 8.89 -9.67
N ASN A 133 3.20 9.69 -10.20
CA ASN A 133 2.46 9.41 -11.43
C ASN A 133 3.29 9.61 -12.70
N TYR A 134 4.00 10.74 -12.82
CA TYR A 134 4.76 11.13 -14.03
C TYR A 134 6.22 10.65 -14.03
N GLY A 135 6.76 10.21 -12.87
CA GLY A 135 8.18 10.19 -12.62
C GLY A 135 8.74 11.61 -12.42
N GLU A 136 9.85 11.76 -11.70
CA GLU A 136 10.40 13.10 -11.40
C GLU A 136 10.80 13.89 -12.64
N GLY A 137 11.36 13.21 -13.66
CA GLY A 137 11.71 13.83 -14.93
C GLY A 137 10.49 14.36 -15.68
N GLY A 138 9.46 13.52 -15.81
CA GLY A 138 8.19 13.89 -16.45
C GLY A 138 7.45 15.00 -15.70
N ALA A 139 7.42 14.92 -14.36
CA ALA A 139 6.83 15.96 -13.52
C ALA A 139 7.49 17.32 -13.73
N ARG A 140 8.81 17.35 -13.78
CA ARG A 140 9.59 18.58 -14.04
C ARG A 140 9.31 19.15 -15.40
N GLU A 141 9.34 18.31 -16.44
CA GLU A 141 9.20 18.74 -17.84
C GLU A 141 7.77 19.14 -18.20
N HIS A 142 6.77 18.38 -17.73
CA HIS A 142 5.39 18.52 -18.22
C HIS A 142 4.46 19.25 -17.26
N VAL A 143 4.83 19.37 -15.98
CA VAL A 143 3.98 19.97 -14.94
C VAL A 143 4.64 21.20 -14.31
N PHE A 144 5.76 21.02 -13.63
CA PHE A 144 6.37 22.09 -12.83
C PHE A 144 6.95 23.21 -13.69
N SER A 145 7.56 22.91 -14.85
CA SER A 145 8.06 23.92 -15.81
C SER A 145 6.95 24.84 -16.33
N LYS A 146 5.71 24.38 -16.31
CA LYS A 146 4.52 25.15 -16.72
C LYS A 146 3.85 25.89 -15.57
N GLY A 147 4.42 25.81 -14.37
CA GLY A 147 3.90 26.49 -13.17
C GLY A 147 2.71 25.77 -12.50
N TYR A 148 2.37 24.55 -12.92
CA TYR A 148 1.31 23.79 -12.28
C TYR A 148 1.81 23.19 -10.95
N THR A 149 0.99 23.27 -9.91
CA THR A 149 1.25 22.73 -8.58
C THR A 149 0.38 21.52 -8.24
N THR A 150 -0.67 21.26 -9.03
CA THR A 150 -1.56 20.10 -8.92
C THR A 150 -1.85 19.52 -10.30
N THR A 151 -2.26 18.27 -10.34
CA THR A 151 -2.80 17.59 -11.53
C THR A 151 -4.15 16.96 -11.19
N SER A 152 -4.90 16.47 -12.19
CA SER A 152 -6.13 15.71 -11.90
C SER A 152 -5.83 14.48 -11.04
N TYR A 153 -4.74 13.76 -11.33
CA TYR A 153 -4.30 12.63 -10.52
C TYR A 153 -4.05 13.01 -9.06
N SER A 154 -3.22 14.04 -8.81
CA SER A 154 -2.89 14.43 -7.44
C SER A 154 -4.11 14.92 -6.64
N ARG A 155 -5.05 15.61 -7.29
CA ARG A 155 -6.31 16.00 -6.65
C ARG A 155 -7.20 14.81 -6.33
N THR A 156 -7.35 13.88 -7.28
CA THR A 156 -8.15 12.66 -7.07
C THR A 156 -7.59 11.83 -5.92
N VAL A 157 -6.27 11.62 -5.85
CA VAL A 157 -5.65 10.89 -4.74
C VAL A 157 -5.89 11.59 -3.40
N MET A 158 -5.75 12.92 -3.35
CA MET A 158 -5.97 13.66 -2.09
C MET A 158 -7.45 13.66 -1.68
N GLU A 159 -8.40 13.70 -2.61
CA GLU A 159 -9.83 13.53 -2.32
C GLU A 159 -10.11 12.13 -1.73
N TYR A 160 -9.50 11.09 -2.28
CA TYR A 160 -9.59 9.74 -1.71
C TYR A 160 -8.94 9.67 -0.33
N ALA A 161 -7.76 10.29 -0.16
CA ALA A 161 -7.07 10.33 1.12
C ALA A 161 -7.90 11.02 2.21
N ASP A 162 -8.59 12.11 1.89
CA ASP A 162 -9.49 12.82 2.82
C ASP A 162 -10.66 11.90 3.23
N ALA A 163 -11.26 11.19 2.27
CA ALA A 163 -12.33 10.24 2.56
C ALA A 163 -11.84 9.06 3.44
N TRP A 164 -10.65 8.53 3.14
CA TRP A 164 -10.07 7.47 3.98
C TRP A 164 -9.68 7.97 5.38
N ALA A 165 -9.23 9.21 5.51
CA ALA A 165 -8.95 9.79 6.82
C ALA A 165 -10.20 9.83 7.72
N GLU A 166 -11.40 10.02 7.15
CA GLU A 166 -12.68 9.95 7.89
C GLU A 166 -13.00 8.52 8.35
N VAL A 167 -12.69 7.50 7.53
CA VAL A 167 -12.87 6.08 7.89
C VAL A 167 -11.91 5.68 9.02
N LEU A 168 -10.68 6.18 8.98
CA LEU A 168 -9.62 5.87 9.95
C LEU A 168 -9.73 6.67 11.27
N ALA A 169 -10.59 7.66 11.33
CA ALA A 169 -10.79 8.48 12.52
C ALA A 169 -11.66 7.76 13.56
#